data_38b21cdf325158503863786ac8011716
#
_entry.id   38b21cdf325158503863786ac8011716
#
_cell.length_a   1.000
_cell.length_b   1.000
_cell.length_c   1.000
_cell.angle_alpha   90.00
_cell.angle_beta   90.00
_cell.angle_gamma   90.00
#
_symmetry.space_group_name_H-M   'P 1'
#
loop_
_entity.id
_entity.type
_entity.pdbx_description
1 polymer ?
#
loop_
_entity_poly.entity_id
_entity_poly.type
_entity_poly.pdbx_seq_one_letter_code
_entity_poly.pdbx_strand_id
1 'polypeptide(L)'
;MKKLSIFFLSALALLGFASCEDDKEPVYSPASPDSFELLTPALQNQYYELTSDGTFELTAKSMPDFAQGHPIGPVEYKGIVSLTPDFRQTKTIPATNASTRLIFNDSNLAEAVCQLSGLTKEDVGYEFTEPVKVYFKVSCKVTGIAGSDVVSSNYAVLNKIMPYFAIPSPGFIFLAGAPEGWVGPSAAAKDHYWEWRLLEKDDEIGSKVYYGTFPVEQGKAMFRFYTALTGWDPDSYGSQEGDSSLDFPETDLGKPLKMVKGKGSYNFPDWPGGNMAIKVDMSDPNNMTVTCTAAE
;
A
#
# COMPACT_ATOMS: atom_id res chain seq x y z
N MET A 1 29.18 -68.47 43.52
CA MET A 1 29.53 -67.97 42.19
C MET A 1 28.30 -67.32 41.53
N LYS A 2 27.81 -66.22 42.05
CA LYS A 2 26.60 -65.49 41.52
C LYS A 2 26.71 -63.98 41.78
N LYS A 3 27.81 -63.34 41.60
CA LYS A 3 27.95 -61.87 41.78
C LYS A 3 28.80 -61.19 40.71
N LEU A 4 29.08 -61.78 39.57
CA LEU A 4 29.94 -61.18 38.53
C LEU A 4 29.19 -60.80 37.22
N SER A 5 27.88 -61.08 37.14
CA SER A 5 27.10 -60.81 35.87
C SER A 5 26.29 -59.51 35.86
N ILE A 6 26.27 -58.77 36.95
CA ILE A 6 25.46 -57.53 37.08
C ILE A 6 26.25 -56.28 36.71
N PHE A 7 27.57 -56.33 36.75
CA PHE A 7 28.42 -55.18 36.46
C PHE A 7 28.70 -54.91 34.96
N PHE A 8 28.46 -55.91 34.11
CA PHE A 8 28.67 -55.75 32.66
C PHE A 8 27.47 -55.19 31.90
N LEU A 9 26.29 -55.18 32.47
CA LEU A 9 25.07 -54.64 31.82
C LEU A 9 24.87 -53.14 32.06
N SER A 10 25.49 -52.58 33.09
CA SER A 10 25.42 -51.13 33.37
C SER A 10 26.45 -50.26 32.65
N ALA A 11 27.48 -50.88 32.06
CA ALA A 11 28.50 -50.16 31.30
C ALA A 11 28.15 -49.95 29.83
N LEU A 12 27.14 -50.69 29.30
CA LEU A 12 26.71 -50.55 27.88
C LEU A 12 25.57 -49.52 27.69
N ALA A 13 24.92 -49.06 28.77
CA ALA A 13 23.84 -48.08 28.73
C ALA A 13 24.34 -46.62 28.79
N LEU A 14 25.63 -46.38 28.99
CA LEU A 14 26.21 -45.04 29.07
C LEU A 14 26.94 -44.56 27.80
N LEU A 15 26.98 -45.38 26.74
CA LEU A 15 27.60 -44.99 25.46
C LEU A 15 26.62 -44.60 24.38
N GLY A 16 25.30 -44.46 24.68
CA GLY A 16 24.25 -44.17 23.72
C GLY A 16 23.80 -42.71 23.67
N PHE A 17 24.37 -41.76 24.42
CA PHE A 17 23.95 -40.37 24.41
C PHE A 17 25.02 -39.36 24.03
N ALA A 18 26.04 -39.82 23.31
CA ALA A 18 27.00 -38.90 22.74
C ALA A 18 26.96 -39.02 21.23
N SER A 19 25.96 -38.42 20.60
CA SER A 19 26.01 -37.91 19.24
C SER A 19 24.62 -37.45 18.79
N CYS A 20 24.26 -36.26 19.15
CA CYS A 20 23.64 -35.27 18.31
C CYS A 20 24.24 -33.96 18.79
N GLU A 21 25.47 -33.69 18.45
CA GLU A 21 25.81 -32.34 18.11
C GLU A 21 24.99 -32.06 16.87
N ASP A 22 23.87 -31.32 17.04
CA ASP A 22 23.29 -30.60 15.95
C ASP A 22 24.46 -29.88 15.26
N ASP A 23 24.79 -30.31 14.06
CA ASP A 23 25.54 -29.49 13.11
C ASP A 23 24.71 -28.22 12.91
N LYS A 24 24.83 -27.32 13.88
CA LYS A 24 24.36 -25.95 13.68
C LYS A 24 25.28 -25.43 12.60
N GLU A 25 24.78 -25.49 11.37
CA GLU A 25 25.39 -24.73 10.29
C GLU A 25 25.74 -23.35 10.86
N PRO A 26 26.97 -22.87 10.67
CA PRO A 26 27.39 -21.60 11.24
C PRO A 26 26.36 -20.56 10.78
N VAL A 27 25.59 -20.02 11.74
CA VAL A 27 24.64 -18.93 11.49
C VAL A 27 25.49 -17.73 11.08
N TYR A 28 25.56 -17.49 9.79
CA TYR A 28 26.31 -16.40 9.24
C TYR A 28 25.60 -15.10 9.60
N SER A 29 26.23 -14.27 10.39
CA SER A 29 25.78 -12.90 10.62
C SER A 29 26.33 -12.02 9.50
N PRO A 30 25.50 -11.21 8.84
CA PRO A 30 25.99 -10.25 7.85
C PRO A 30 27.02 -9.33 8.46
N ALA A 31 28.05 -8.95 7.70
CA ALA A 31 28.92 -7.87 8.10
C ALA A 31 28.13 -6.57 8.25
N SER A 32 28.56 -5.70 9.15
CA SER A 32 27.99 -4.38 9.37
C SER A 32 28.99 -3.32 8.88
N PRO A 33 28.95 -2.94 7.58
CA PRO A 33 29.76 -1.83 7.09
C PRO A 33 29.37 -0.55 7.83
N ASP A 34 30.34 0.27 8.24
CA ASP A 34 30.07 1.49 9.02
C ASP A 34 29.24 2.51 8.20
N SER A 35 29.56 2.67 6.94
CA SER A 35 28.87 3.60 6.04
C SER A 35 29.24 3.33 4.57
N PHE A 36 28.55 4.00 3.66
CA PHE A 36 28.96 4.08 2.26
C PHE A 36 28.83 5.51 1.74
N GLU A 37 29.49 5.83 0.62
CA GLU A 37 29.60 7.19 0.11
C GLU A 37 28.77 7.35 -1.15
N LEU A 38 27.83 8.31 -1.13
CA LEU A 38 27.17 8.82 -2.33
C LEU A 38 28.08 9.85 -3.00
N LEU A 39 28.24 9.74 -4.30
CA LEU A 39 28.88 10.76 -5.11
C LEU A 39 27.99 12.00 -5.26
N THR A 40 28.60 13.13 -5.58
CA THR A 40 27.84 14.34 -5.88
C THR A 40 26.88 14.06 -7.04
N PRO A 41 25.56 14.26 -6.87
CA PRO A 41 24.58 13.96 -7.93
C PRO A 41 24.79 14.85 -9.15
N ALA A 42 24.65 14.29 -10.35
CA ALA A 42 24.62 15.08 -11.58
C ALA A 42 23.51 16.16 -11.56
N LEU A 43 22.39 15.86 -10.88
CA LEU A 43 21.24 16.74 -10.72
C LEU A 43 21.43 17.81 -9.63
N GLN A 44 22.54 17.85 -8.89
CA GLN A 44 22.69 18.71 -7.72
C GLN A 44 22.28 20.16 -7.95
N ASN A 45 22.66 20.75 -9.07
CA ASN A 45 22.40 22.15 -9.41
C ASN A 45 21.50 22.33 -10.63
N GLN A 46 21.01 21.24 -11.21
CA GLN A 46 20.13 21.26 -12.37
C GLN A 46 18.69 21.46 -11.89
N TYR A 47 17.91 22.20 -12.68
CA TYR A 47 16.46 22.19 -12.54
C TYR A 47 15.93 20.84 -13.00
N TYR A 48 15.20 20.18 -12.14
CA TYR A 48 14.61 18.87 -12.41
C TYR A 48 13.14 18.86 -12.00
N GLU A 49 12.28 18.69 -12.97
CA GLU A 49 10.84 18.59 -12.78
C GLU A 49 10.47 17.12 -12.60
N LEU A 50 9.82 16.82 -11.47
CA LEU A 50 9.34 15.46 -11.18
C LEU A 50 8.11 15.15 -12.02
N THR A 51 8.02 13.92 -12.52
CA THR A 51 6.89 13.42 -13.30
C THR A 51 6.31 12.14 -12.69
N SER A 52 5.05 11.81 -13.02
CA SER A 52 4.36 10.64 -12.41
C SER A 52 5.02 9.31 -12.73
N ASP A 53 5.70 9.21 -13.84
CA ASP A 53 6.36 8.01 -14.39
C ASP A 53 7.88 8.15 -14.50
N GLY A 54 8.43 9.30 -14.07
CA GLY A 54 9.87 9.59 -14.09
C GLY A 54 10.66 8.84 -13.04
N THR A 55 11.98 8.81 -13.26
CA THR A 55 12.94 8.27 -12.29
C THR A 55 14.21 9.12 -12.30
N PHE A 56 14.87 9.20 -11.14
CA PHE A 56 16.19 9.80 -11.02
C PHE A 56 17.17 8.83 -10.34
N GLU A 57 18.44 9.12 -10.47
CA GLU A 57 19.51 8.25 -9.97
C GLU A 57 20.45 9.00 -9.01
N LEU A 58 20.87 8.31 -7.95
CA LEU A 58 22.03 8.64 -7.15
C LEU A 58 23.09 7.56 -7.34
N THR A 59 24.35 7.94 -7.38
CA THR A 59 25.44 6.99 -7.58
C THR A 59 26.25 6.86 -6.28
N ALA A 60 26.48 5.64 -5.83
CA ALA A 60 27.40 5.35 -4.76
C ALA A 60 28.81 5.12 -5.33
N LYS A 61 29.83 5.49 -4.58
CA LYS A 61 31.23 5.21 -4.93
C LYS A 61 31.51 3.70 -4.95
N SER A 62 30.94 2.99 -3.96
CA SER A 62 30.89 1.54 -3.85
C SER A 62 29.64 1.17 -3.06
N MET A 63 29.08 -0.02 -3.31
CA MET A 63 27.99 -0.53 -2.49
C MET A 63 28.53 -1.16 -1.21
N PRO A 64 27.76 -1.12 -0.10
CA PRO A 64 28.13 -1.78 1.14
C PRO A 64 28.25 -3.30 0.93
N ASP A 65 29.36 -3.89 1.36
CA ASP A 65 29.58 -5.33 1.28
C ASP A 65 29.17 -6.01 2.61
N PHE A 66 27.92 -6.41 2.69
CA PHE A 66 27.42 -7.22 3.81
C PHE A 66 27.83 -8.69 3.70
N ALA A 67 28.24 -9.12 2.52
CA ALA A 67 28.52 -10.53 2.23
C ALA A 67 29.93 -10.94 2.66
N GLN A 68 30.91 -10.06 2.52
CA GLN A 68 32.33 -10.37 2.74
C GLN A 68 32.75 -11.71 2.13
N GLY A 69 32.22 -12.00 0.91
CA GLY A 69 32.48 -13.24 0.20
C GLY A 69 31.57 -14.42 0.56
N HIS A 70 30.57 -14.25 1.41
CA HIS A 70 29.60 -15.28 1.80
C HIS A 70 28.20 -14.95 1.28
N PRO A 71 27.35 -15.96 0.98
CA PRO A 71 25.98 -15.70 0.57
C PRO A 71 25.18 -15.05 1.70
N ILE A 72 24.48 -13.97 1.36
CA ILE A 72 23.56 -13.26 2.26
C ILE A 72 22.18 -13.13 1.60
N GLY A 73 21.18 -12.75 2.38
CA GLY A 73 19.86 -12.37 1.87
C GLY A 73 19.89 -11.11 0.99
N PRO A 74 18.75 -10.75 0.36
CA PRO A 74 18.63 -9.54 -0.43
C PRO A 74 18.92 -8.29 0.42
N VAL A 75 19.53 -7.28 -0.18
CA VAL A 75 19.76 -5.97 0.46
C VAL A 75 18.66 -5.01 0.01
N GLU A 76 17.92 -4.45 0.97
CA GLU A 76 16.93 -3.42 0.73
C GLU A 76 17.58 -2.03 0.83
N TYR A 77 17.30 -1.16 -0.14
CA TYR A 77 17.76 0.22 -0.16
C TYR A 77 16.58 1.17 -0.05
N LYS A 78 16.73 2.24 0.77
CA LYS A 78 15.73 3.28 0.96
C LYS A 78 16.35 4.66 0.92
N GLY A 79 15.73 5.58 0.20
CA GLY A 79 16.03 6.99 0.27
C GLY A 79 15.40 7.60 1.53
N ILE A 80 16.18 8.37 2.28
CA ILE A 80 15.71 9.19 3.40
C ILE A 80 15.75 10.64 2.90
N VAL A 81 14.58 11.22 2.75
CA VAL A 81 14.34 12.56 2.20
C VAL A 81 14.08 13.55 3.31
N SER A 82 14.67 14.74 3.23
CA SER A 82 14.39 15.86 4.12
C SER A 82 14.43 17.20 3.35
N LEU A 83 13.70 18.20 3.81
CA LEU A 83 13.80 19.55 3.30
C LEU A 83 14.80 20.41 4.09
N THR A 84 15.39 19.84 5.15
CA THR A 84 16.40 20.51 6.00
C THR A 84 17.65 19.66 6.18
N PRO A 85 18.85 20.27 6.31
CA PRO A 85 20.11 19.53 6.39
C PRO A 85 20.29 18.72 7.68
N ASP A 86 19.50 18.99 8.71
CA ASP A 86 19.56 18.34 10.02
C ASP A 86 18.73 17.05 10.08
N PHE A 87 17.94 16.74 9.04
CA PHE A 87 17.09 15.57 8.94
C PHE A 87 16.12 15.38 10.11
N ARG A 88 15.63 16.48 10.74
CA ARG A 88 14.65 16.39 11.83
C ARG A 88 13.30 15.84 11.40
N GLN A 89 12.88 16.22 10.20
CA GLN A 89 11.70 15.66 9.56
C GLN A 89 12.14 14.91 8.33
N THR A 90 11.73 13.66 8.21
CA THR A 90 12.14 12.79 7.11
C THR A 90 10.97 11.98 6.59
N LYS A 91 11.05 11.64 5.30
CA LYS A 91 10.24 10.61 4.67
C LYS A 91 11.17 9.60 4.03
N THR A 92 10.69 8.35 3.98
CA THR A 92 11.44 7.25 3.41
C THR A 92 10.80 6.82 2.10
N ILE A 93 11.58 6.72 1.04
CA ILE A 93 11.12 6.26 -0.27
C ILE A 93 11.91 5.01 -0.70
N PRO A 94 11.26 4.07 -1.42
CA PRO A 94 11.93 2.87 -1.89
C PRO A 94 12.97 3.20 -2.96
N ALA A 95 14.02 2.38 -3.03
CA ALA A 95 15.02 2.43 -4.08
C ALA A 95 15.22 1.05 -4.70
N THR A 96 15.52 1.02 -6.00
CA THR A 96 16.10 -0.15 -6.65
C THR A 96 17.57 0.11 -6.96
N ASN A 97 18.41 -0.93 -6.97
CA ASN A 97 19.80 -0.77 -7.30
C ASN A 97 20.17 -1.49 -8.60
N ALA A 98 21.05 -0.86 -9.38
CA ALA A 98 21.68 -1.43 -10.55
C ALA A 98 23.19 -1.17 -10.45
N SER A 99 23.94 -2.14 -9.93
CA SER A 99 25.36 -1.96 -9.57
C SER A 99 25.51 -0.84 -8.53
N THR A 100 26.25 0.24 -8.80
CA THR A 100 26.43 1.38 -7.89
C THR A 100 25.37 2.47 -8.06
N ARG A 101 24.41 2.32 -8.97
CA ARG A 101 23.32 3.26 -9.18
C ARG A 101 22.13 2.89 -8.33
N LEU A 102 21.57 3.87 -7.65
CA LEU A 102 20.36 3.79 -6.83
C LEU A 102 19.27 4.58 -7.54
N ILE A 103 18.22 3.90 -7.97
CA ILE A 103 17.15 4.42 -8.81
C ILE A 103 15.92 4.66 -7.95
N PHE A 104 15.34 5.84 -8.04
CA PHE A 104 14.18 6.30 -7.31
C PHE A 104 13.08 6.76 -8.27
N ASN A 105 11.82 6.52 -7.92
CA ASN A 105 10.68 7.04 -8.67
C ASN A 105 10.43 8.50 -8.28
N ASP A 106 10.19 9.34 -9.27
CA ASP A 106 9.86 10.75 -9.09
C ASP A 106 8.57 10.93 -8.28
N SER A 107 7.57 10.06 -8.49
CA SER A 107 6.29 10.08 -7.77
C SER A 107 6.48 9.91 -6.26
N ASN A 108 7.37 9.01 -5.84
CA ASN A 108 7.67 8.81 -4.42
C ASN A 108 8.39 10.03 -3.81
N LEU A 109 9.27 10.68 -4.59
CA LEU A 109 9.92 11.91 -4.14
C LEU A 109 8.93 13.08 -4.06
N ALA A 110 8.04 13.23 -5.06
CA ALA A 110 7.01 14.27 -5.06
C ALA A 110 6.07 14.13 -3.86
N GLU A 111 5.60 12.91 -3.56
CA GLU A 111 4.80 12.63 -2.37
C GLU A 111 5.55 12.98 -1.08
N ALA A 112 6.80 12.54 -0.94
CA ALA A 112 7.62 12.84 0.23
C ALA A 112 7.81 14.34 0.43
N VAL A 113 8.04 15.12 -0.65
CA VAL A 113 8.15 16.58 -0.60
C VAL A 113 6.83 17.23 -0.19
N CYS A 114 5.69 16.81 -0.75
CA CYS A 114 4.36 17.29 -0.33
C CYS A 114 4.14 17.09 1.16
N GLN A 115 4.35 15.89 1.67
CA GLN A 115 4.16 15.56 3.08
C GLN A 115 5.13 16.33 4.00
N LEU A 116 6.39 16.51 3.59
CA LEU A 116 7.38 17.31 4.35
C LEU A 116 7.09 18.81 4.30
N SER A 117 6.36 19.27 3.29
CA SER A 117 5.85 20.65 3.18
C SER A 117 4.57 20.86 3.97
N GLY A 118 4.05 19.85 4.66
CA GLY A 118 2.82 19.90 5.46
C GLY A 118 1.54 19.81 4.64
N LEU A 119 1.62 19.46 3.36
CA LEU A 119 0.45 19.25 2.50
C LEU A 119 -0.24 17.93 2.86
N THR A 120 -1.55 17.92 2.71
CA THR A 120 -2.45 16.79 2.99
C THR A 120 -3.34 16.50 1.78
N LYS A 121 -4.17 15.47 1.84
CA LYS A 121 -5.11 15.13 0.77
C LYS A 121 -6.18 16.21 0.52
N GLU A 122 -6.41 17.10 1.48
CA GLU A 122 -7.33 18.23 1.38
C GLU A 122 -6.76 19.37 0.50
N ASP A 123 -5.43 19.39 0.28
CA ASP A 123 -4.74 20.39 -0.53
C ASP A 123 -4.70 20.01 -2.03
N VAL A 124 -5.58 19.12 -2.48
CA VAL A 124 -5.68 18.74 -3.90
C VAL A 124 -5.82 19.97 -4.80
N GLY A 125 -4.95 20.04 -5.81
CA GLY A 125 -4.88 21.22 -6.70
C GLY A 125 -3.83 22.25 -6.26
N TYR A 126 -3.08 21.98 -5.18
CA TYR A 126 -1.92 22.80 -4.84
C TYR A 126 -0.85 22.71 -5.95
N GLU A 127 -0.31 23.87 -6.33
CA GLU A 127 0.75 23.98 -7.32
C GLU A 127 2.02 24.57 -6.69
N PHE A 128 3.13 23.87 -6.84
CA PHE A 128 4.44 24.44 -6.49
C PHE A 128 4.82 25.49 -7.52
N THR A 129 5.11 26.69 -7.06
CA THR A 129 5.51 27.83 -7.93
C THR A 129 7.02 27.99 -8.05
N GLU A 130 7.78 27.38 -7.14
CA GLU A 130 9.23 27.46 -7.08
C GLU A 130 9.84 26.09 -6.77
N PRO A 131 11.04 25.81 -7.31
CA PRO A 131 11.73 24.56 -6.99
C PRO A 131 12.19 24.53 -5.53
N VAL A 132 12.15 23.36 -4.94
CA VAL A 132 12.57 23.11 -3.55
C VAL A 132 13.96 22.47 -3.50
N LYS A 133 14.66 22.73 -2.40
CA LYS A 133 15.91 22.05 -2.08
C LYS A 133 15.62 20.79 -1.28
N VAL A 134 16.16 19.66 -1.73
CA VAL A 134 15.98 18.36 -1.11
C VAL A 134 17.33 17.83 -0.63
N TYR A 135 17.38 17.38 0.62
CA TYR A 135 18.50 16.65 1.22
C TYR A 135 18.17 15.15 1.21
N PHE A 136 19.14 14.35 0.82
CA PHE A 136 18.93 12.95 0.55
C PHE A 136 20.03 12.10 1.19
N LYS A 137 19.65 11.10 1.97
CA LYS A 137 20.51 10.00 2.41
C LYS A 137 19.98 8.70 1.86
N VAL A 138 20.82 7.69 1.79
CA VAL A 138 20.37 6.33 1.50
C VAL A 138 20.70 5.45 2.68
N SER A 139 19.74 4.66 3.13
CA SER A 139 19.94 3.57 4.08
C SER A 139 19.77 2.23 3.39
N CYS A 140 20.46 1.22 3.89
CA CYS A 140 20.32 -0.15 3.42
C CYS A 140 20.47 -1.15 4.57
N LYS A 141 19.87 -2.32 4.41
CA LYS A 141 19.97 -3.45 5.33
C LYS A 141 19.77 -4.77 4.61
N VAL A 142 20.28 -5.85 5.16
CA VAL A 142 19.94 -7.21 4.70
C VAL A 142 18.55 -7.57 5.19
N THR A 143 17.68 -8.06 4.28
CA THR A 143 16.33 -8.51 4.62
C THR A 143 16.31 -9.99 4.96
N GLY A 144 15.33 -10.39 5.78
CA GLY A 144 15.18 -11.79 6.20
C GLY A 144 16.11 -12.25 7.33
N ILE A 145 17.01 -11.39 7.81
CA ILE A 145 17.89 -11.67 8.93
C ILE A 145 17.54 -10.75 10.09
N ALA A 146 17.09 -11.34 11.20
CA ALA A 146 16.81 -10.59 12.42
C ALA A 146 18.10 -9.95 12.97
N GLY A 147 18.04 -8.65 13.32
CA GLY A 147 19.19 -7.94 13.87
C GLY A 147 20.21 -7.45 12.83
N SER A 148 19.91 -7.51 11.53
CA SER A 148 20.74 -6.85 10.51
C SER A 148 20.80 -5.35 10.77
N ASP A 149 22.02 -4.81 10.85
CA ASP A 149 22.24 -3.39 11.04
C ASP A 149 21.81 -2.57 9.84
N VAL A 150 21.34 -1.34 10.10
CA VAL A 150 21.04 -0.35 9.07
C VAL A 150 22.28 0.49 8.82
N VAL A 151 22.77 0.43 7.60
CA VAL A 151 23.91 1.25 7.14
C VAL A 151 23.41 2.47 6.40
N SER A 152 23.95 3.64 6.71
CA SER A 152 23.54 4.90 6.07
C SER A 152 24.70 5.56 5.32
N SER A 153 24.37 6.25 4.23
CA SER A 153 25.33 7.05 3.46
C SER A 153 25.57 8.43 4.09
N ASN A 154 26.55 9.18 3.56
CA ASN A 154 26.53 10.64 3.63
C ASN A 154 25.26 11.19 2.95
N TYR A 155 24.98 12.49 3.12
CA TYR A 155 23.85 13.10 2.40
C TYR A 155 24.31 13.73 1.07
N ALA A 156 23.41 13.67 0.09
CA ALA A 156 23.46 14.40 -1.16
C ALA A 156 22.45 15.56 -1.13
N VAL A 157 22.64 16.56 -1.98
CA VAL A 157 21.74 17.71 -2.08
C VAL A 157 21.28 17.87 -3.53
N LEU A 158 19.97 18.02 -3.70
CA LEU A 158 19.33 18.38 -4.97
C LEU A 158 18.73 19.79 -4.81
N ASN A 159 19.33 20.79 -5.44
CA ASN A 159 19.06 22.20 -5.13
C ASN A 159 17.80 22.77 -5.81
N LYS A 160 17.31 22.15 -6.88
CA LYS A 160 16.27 22.72 -7.75
C LYS A 160 15.29 21.66 -8.23
N ILE A 161 14.63 20.99 -7.30
CA ILE A 161 13.59 20.01 -7.59
C ILE A 161 12.25 20.73 -7.69
N MET A 162 11.57 20.58 -8.82
CA MET A 162 10.21 21.07 -9.02
C MET A 162 9.24 19.91 -8.82
N PRO A 163 8.56 19.83 -7.68
CA PRO A 163 7.59 18.78 -7.40
C PRO A 163 6.23 19.13 -7.98
N TYR A 164 5.39 18.12 -8.13
CA TYR A 164 3.95 18.27 -8.35
C TYR A 164 3.21 17.75 -7.10
N PHE A 165 1.92 18.06 -6.99
CA PHE A 165 1.09 17.52 -5.91
C PHE A 165 0.88 16.03 -6.12
N ALA A 166 1.41 15.20 -5.23
CA ALA A 166 1.47 13.74 -5.36
C ALA A 166 0.91 12.99 -4.14
N ILE A 167 0.19 13.67 -3.23
CA ILE A 167 -0.42 12.98 -2.08
C ILE A 167 -1.56 12.11 -2.58
N PRO A 168 -1.52 10.79 -2.36
CA PRO A 168 -2.59 9.91 -2.76
C PRO A 168 -3.89 10.27 -2.05
N SER A 169 -4.99 10.27 -2.78
CA SER A 169 -6.34 10.40 -2.22
C SER A 169 -7.08 9.09 -2.39
N PRO A 170 -7.94 8.68 -1.44
CA PRO A 170 -8.78 7.51 -1.58
C PRO A 170 -9.59 7.55 -2.87
N GLY A 171 -9.52 6.47 -3.62
CA GLY A 171 -10.45 6.24 -4.73
C GLY A 171 -11.88 6.14 -4.20
N PHE A 172 -12.87 6.41 -5.06
CA PHE A 172 -14.27 6.31 -4.67
C PHE A 172 -15.15 5.87 -5.83
N ILE A 173 -16.31 5.34 -5.46
CA ILE A 173 -17.43 5.04 -6.35
C ILE A 173 -18.71 5.63 -5.76
N PHE A 174 -19.73 5.80 -6.59
CA PHE A 174 -21.02 6.37 -6.18
C PHE A 174 -22.07 5.29 -6.05
N LEU A 175 -22.93 5.41 -5.02
CA LEU A 175 -24.15 4.64 -4.91
C LEU A 175 -25.28 5.44 -5.57
N ALA A 176 -26.04 4.82 -6.45
CA ALA A 176 -27.26 5.38 -7.03
C ALA A 176 -28.43 4.42 -6.85
N GLY A 177 -29.57 4.93 -6.40
CA GLY A 177 -30.74 4.09 -6.17
C GLY A 177 -31.84 4.75 -5.35
N ALA A 178 -32.71 3.94 -4.80
CA ALA A 178 -33.79 4.40 -3.96
C ALA A 178 -33.34 5.14 -2.68
N PRO A 179 -32.21 4.78 -2.05
CA PRO A 179 -31.74 5.51 -0.87
C PRO A 179 -31.48 6.99 -1.13
N GLU A 180 -30.90 7.34 -2.29
CA GLU A 180 -30.57 8.72 -2.66
C GLU A 180 -31.66 9.39 -3.52
N GLY A 181 -32.73 8.68 -3.86
CA GLY A 181 -33.88 9.20 -4.60
C GLY A 181 -33.81 9.08 -6.12
N TRP A 182 -32.97 8.21 -6.67
CA TRP A 182 -32.81 7.97 -8.12
C TRP A 182 -32.45 9.24 -8.92
N VAL A 183 -31.61 10.09 -8.34
CA VAL A 183 -31.06 11.25 -9.05
C VAL A 183 -30.18 10.76 -10.20
N GLY A 184 -30.35 11.33 -11.41
CA GLY A 184 -29.56 10.91 -12.56
C GLY A 184 -28.06 11.12 -12.34
N PRO A 185 -27.21 10.09 -12.50
CA PRO A 185 -25.76 10.17 -12.26
C PRO A 185 -25.09 11.01 -13.35
N SER A 186 -25.07 12.32 -13.16
CA SER A 186 -24.51 13.29 -14.11
C SER A 186 -23.53 14.23 -13.43
N ALA A 187 -22.65 14.85 -14.21
CA ALA A 187 -21.71 15.84 -13.70
C ALA A 187 -22.41 17.00 -12.95
N ALA A 188 -23.65 17.36 -13.34
CA ALA A 188 -24.45 18.40 -12.67
C ALA A 188 -24.95 17.96 -11.28
N ALA A 189 -25.02 16.65 -11.02
CA ALA A 189 -25.45 16.07 -9.74
C ALA A 189 -24.25 15.76 -8.81
N LYS A 190 -23.03 16.26 -9.12
CA LYS A 190 -21.80 15.94 -8.36
C LYS A 190 -21.95 16.22 -6.87
N ASP A 191 -22.50 17.37 -6.50
CA ASP A 191 -22.62 17.76 -5.09
C ASP A 191 -23.56 16.83 -4.32
N HIS A 192 -24.69 16.40 -4.96
CA HIS A 192 -25.59 15.40 -4.42
C HIS A 192 -24.86 14.06 -4.17
N TYR A 193 -24.16 13.56 -5.18
CA TYR A 193 -23.46 12.28 -5.09
C TYR A 193 -22.23 12.33 -4.18
N TRP A 194 -21.77 13.50 -3.79
CA TRP A 194 -20.62 13.63 -2.89
C TRP A 194 -20.85 12.97 -1.51
N GLU A 195 -22.10 12.94 -1.07
CA GLU A 195 -22.54 12.29 0.18
C GLU A 195 -22.81 10.79 0.01
N TRP A 196 -22.96 10.33 -1.24
CA TRP A 196 -23.27 8.94 -1.58
C TRP A 196 -22.07 8.18 -2.13
N ARG A 197 -20.88 8.53 -1.66
CA ARG A 197 -19.63 7.86 -2.06
C ARG A 197 -19.30 6.72 -1.12
N LEU A 198 -18.79 5.62 -1.72
CA LEU A 198 -18.01 4.64 -1.03
C LEU A 198 -16.55 4.97 -1.33
N LEU A 199 -15.69 5.00 -0.32
CA LEU A 199 -14.28 5.38 -0.41
C LEU A 199 -13.38 4.18 -0.10
N GLU A 200 -12.21 4.14 -0.70
CA GLU A 200 -11.11 3.33 -0.18
C GLU A 200 -10.72 3.85 1.22
N LYS A 201 -10.18 2.98 2.07
CA LYS A 201 -9.59 3.41 3.32
C LYS A 201 -8.25 4.10 3.07
N ASP A 202 -7.87 5.02 3.95
CA ASP A 202 -6.61 5.78 3.84
C ASP A 202 -5.35 4.88 3.84
N ASP A 203 -5.41 3.72 4.47
CA ASP A 203 -4.34 2.71 4.49
C ASP A 203 -4.44 1.66 3.37
N GLU A 204 -5.50 1.72 2.57
CA GLU A 204 -5.80 0.80 1.46
C GLU A 204 -5.95 1.53 0.11
N ILE A 205 -5.34 2.72 -0.06
CA ILE A 205 -5.45 3.52 -1.29
C ILE A 205 -4.91 2.73 -2.50
N GLY A 206 -5.70 2.68 -3.57
CA GLY A 206 -5.42 1.90 -4.78
C GLY A 206 -5.83 0.44 -4.71
N SER A 207 -6.41 -0.01 -3.58
CA SER A 207 -6.91 -1.39 -3.42
C SER A 207 -8.13 -1.70 -4.30
N LYS A 208 -8.90 -0.68 -4.69
CA LYS A 208 -10.21 -0.79 -5.34
C LYS A 208 -11.24 -1.51 -4.45
N VAL A 209 -11.08 -1.42 -3.13
CA VAL A 209 -12.03 -1.89 -2.14
C VAL A 209 -12.64 -0.68 -1.45
N TYR A 210 -13.94 -0.47 -1.64
CA TYR A 210 -14.64 0.74 -1.25
C TYR A 210 -15.62 0.45 -0.11
N TYR A 211 -15.76 1.39 0.81
CA TYR A 211 -16.61 1.29 2.00
C TYR A 211 -17.48 2.53 2.12
N GLY A 212 -18.73 2.34 2.49
CA GLY A 212 -19.67 3.41 2.79
C GLY A 212 -20.74 2.94 3.76
N THR A 213 -21.31 3.88 4.53
CA THR A 213 -22.45 3.62 5.41
C THR A 213 -23.50 4.68 5.13
N PHE A 214 -24.71 4.26 4.79
CA PHE A 214 -25.76 5.14 4.35
C PHE A 214 -27.05 4.89 5.13
N PRO A 215 -27.83 5.96 5.45
CA PRO A 215 -29.17 5.80 5.96
C PRO A 215 -30.07 5.27 4.83
N VAL A 216 -30.67 4.12 5.02
CA VAL A 216 -31.56 3.47 4.06
C VAL A 216 -32.92 3.24 4.71
N GLU A 217 -33.95 3.89 4.22
CA GLU A 217 -35.32 3.72 4.73
C GLU A 217 -35.86 2.31 4.43
N GLN A 218 -36.81 1.86 5.23
CA GLN A 218 -37.50 0.60 4.97
C GLN A 218 -38.13 0.59 3.57
N GLY A 219 -37.89 -0.51 2.82
CA GLY A 219 -38.38 -0.69 1.46
C GLY A 219 -37.65 0.15 0.39
N LYS A 220 -36.57 0.86 0.76
CA LYS A 220 -35.76 1.64 -0.18
C LYS A 220 -34.37 1.09 -0.39
N ALA A 221 -34.11 -0.16 -0.09
CA ALA A 221 -32.79 -0.77 -0.26
C ALA A 221 -32.59 -1.33 -1.68
N MET A 222 -32.82 -0.51 -2.70
CA MET A 222 -32.58 -0.83 -4.11
C MET A 222 -31.56 0.13 -4.70
N PHE A 223 -30.38 -0.38 -5.12
CA PHE A 223 -29.27 0.46 -5.58
C PHE A 223 -28.30 -0.28 -6.49
N ARG A 224 -27.45 0.47 -7.18
CA ARG A 224 -26.29 0.03 -7.96
C ARG A 224 -25.17 1.05 -7.85
N PHE A 225 -24.02 0.81 -8.46
CA PHE A 225 -22.82 1.64 -8.28
C PHE A 225 -22.36 2.24 -9.60
N TYR A 226 -21.65 3.37 -9.51
CA TYR A 226 -21.08 4.09 -10.64
C TYR A 226 -19.64 4.49 -10.34
N THR A 227 -18.74 4.28 -11.28
CA THR A 227 -17.34 4.75 -11.19
C THR A 227 -17.17 6.18 -11.73
N ALA A 228 -18.15 6.68 -12.46
CA ALA A 228 -18.20 8.06 -12.97
C ALA A 228 -19.64 8.54 -13.11
N LEU A 229 -19.86 9.86 -13.06
CA LEU A 229 -21.17 10.50 -13.21
C LEU A 229 -21.40 10.93 -14.66
N THR A 230 -21.55 9.94 -15.55
CA THR A 230 -21.63 10.13 -17.01
C THR A 230 -23.01 9.77 -17.61
N GLY A 231 -23.98 9.41 -16.78
CA GLY A 231 -25.33 9.00 -17.15
C GLY A 231 -25.67 7.61 -16.62
N TRP A 232 -26.89 7.15 -16.94
CA TRP A 232 -27.42 5.89 -16.42
C TRP A 232 -26.76 4.63 -17.00
N ASP A 233 -26.24 4.70 -18.24
CA ASP A 233 -25.80 3.54 -18.99
C ASP A 233 -24.28 3.26 -18.89
N PRO A 234 -23.41 4.25 -19.08
CA PRO A 234 -21.98 4.02 -18.92
C PRO A 234 -21.58 3.92 -17.45
N ASP A 235 -20.48 3.19 -17.20
CA ASP A 235 -19.80 3.13 -15.91
C ASP A 235 -20.62 2.60 -14.73
N SER A 236 -21.76 1.89 -15.01
CA SER A 236 -22.60 1.27 -13.98
C SER A 236 -22.17 -0.16 -13.68
N TYR A 237 -22.29 -0.53 -12.39
CA TYR A 237 -22.00 -1.84 -11.84
C TYR A 237 -23.14 -2.28 -10.93
N GLY A 238 -23.62 -3.49 -11.12
CA GLY A 238 -24.79 -3.98 -10.40
C GLY A 238 -24.85 -5.47 -10.25
N SER A 239 -26.03 -5.99 -9.89
CA SER A 239 -26.25 -7.41 -9.61
C SER A 239 -26.25 -8.29 -10.88
N GLN A 240 -26.53 -7.70 -12.05
CA GLN A 240 -26.55 -8.38 -13.34
C GLN A 240 -26.39 -7.38 -14.51
N GLU A 241 -26.14 -7.92 -15.71
CA GLU A 241 -25.91 -7.09 -16.92
C GLU A 241 -27.15 -6.33 -17.39
N GLY A 242 -28.33 -6.93 -17.29
CA GLY A 242 -29.60 -6.34 -17.70
C GLY A 242 -30.15 -5.28 -16.73
N ASP A 243 -31.25 -4.63 -17.13
CA ASP A 243 -31.90 -3.55 -16.33
C ASP A 243 -32.74 -4.07 -15.15
N SER A 244 -33.00 -5.38 -15.07
CA SER A 244 -33.80 -5.97 -14.00
C SER A 244 -33.04 -5.98 -12.69
N SER A 245 -33.73 -5.69 -11.58
CA SER A 245 -33.18 -5.86 -10.24
C SER A 245 -33.15 -7.34 -9.84
N LEU A 246 -32.20 -7.74 -9.01
CA LEU A 246 -32.22 -9.02 -8.29
C LEU A 246 -32.59 -8.78 -6.83
N ASP A 247 -33.55 -9.56 -6.35
CA ASP A 247 -33.98 -9.54 -4.95
C ASP A 247 -33.09 -10.46 -4.13
N PHE A 248 -32.61 -9.93 -2.99
CA PHE A 248 -31.79 -10.64 -2.02
C PHE A 248 -32.54 -10.68 -0.69
N PRO A 249 -32.75 -11.86 -0.11
CA PRO A 249 -33.37 -11.98 1.19
C PRO A 249 -32.44 -11.44 2.31
N GLU A 250 -32.98 -11.11 3.45
CA GLU A 250 -32.22 -10.65 4.62
C GLU A 250 -31.10 -11.63 5.03
N THR A 251 -31.30 -12.92 4.79
CA THR A 251 -30.28 -13.96 5.05
C THR A 251 -29.03 -13.84 4.20
N ASP A 252 -29.03 -13.00 3.16
CA ASP A 252 -27.86 -12.72 2.33
C ASP A 252 -27.06 -11.49 2.80
N LEU A 253 -27.56 -10.79 3.81
CA LEU A 253 -26.78 -9.76 4.49
C LEU A 253 -25.51 -10.39 5.12
N GLY A 254 -24.39 -9.70 4.96
CA GLY A 254 -23.08 -10.16 5.39
C GLY A 254 -22.38 -11.11 4.41
N LYS A 255 -23.06 -11.60 3.37
CA LYS A 255 -22.43 -12.45 2.35
C LYS A 255 -21.91 -11.62 1.17
N PRO A 256 -20.80 -12.03 0.54
CA PRO A 256 -20.36 -11.42 -0.70
C PRO A 256 -21.31 -11.82 -1.85
N LEU A 257 -21.98 -10.83 -2.44
CA LEU A 257 -22.85 -10.97 -3.59
C LEU A 257 -22.07 -10.63 -4.86
N LYS A 258 -22.30 -11.37 -5.93
CA LYS A 258 -21.63 -11.13 -7.21
C LYS A 258 -21.96 -9.74 -7.75
N MET A 259 -20.95 -9.05 -8.29
CA MET A 259 -21.06 -7.78 -8.99
C MET A 259 -20.57 -7.94 -10.43
N VAL A 260 -21.26 -7.29 -11.36
CA VAL A 260 -20.88 -7.24 -12.77
C VAL A 260 -20.98 -5.81 -13.31
N LYS A 261 -20.27 -5.53 -14.41
CA LYS A 261 -20.55 -4.31 -15.17
C LYS A 261 -21.92 -4.47 -15.82
N GLY A 262 -22.89 -3.66 -15.39
CA GLY A 262 -24.28 -3.81 -15.84
C GLY A 262 -25.23 -2.90 -15.06
N LYS A 263 -26.52 -2.94 -15.43
CA LYS A 263 -27.54 -2.01 -14.96
C LYS A 263 -28.48 -2.60 -13.90
N GLY A 264 -28.39 -3.89 -13.63
CA GLY A 264 -29.24 -4.56 -12.63
C GLY A 264 -28.96 -4.05 -11.22
N SER A 265 -29.99 -3.62 -10.51
CA SER A 265 -29.85 -3.17 -9.13
C SER A 265 -29.84 -4.34 -8.15
N TYR A 266 -29.15 -4.21 -7.04
CA TYR A 266 -29.38 -5.01 -5.83
C TYR A 266 -30.68 -4.52 -5.20
N ASN A 267 -31.56 -5.42 -4.78
CA ASN A 267 -32.76 -5.07 -4.05
C ASN A 267 -32.87 -5.96 -2.80
N PHE A 268 -33.05 -5.33 -1.65
CA PHE A 268 -33.31 -6.00 -0.37
C PHE A 268 -34.71 -5.60 0.10
N PRO A 269 -35.74 -6.27 -0.38
CA PRO A 269 -37.15 -5.86 -0.15
C PRO A 269 -37.51 -5.90 1.34
N ASP A 270 -36.89 -6.80 2.11
CA ASP A 270 -37.15 -7.00 3.54
C ASP A 270 -36.23 -6.14 4.44
N TRP A 271 -35.49 -5.17 3.88
CA TRP A 271 -34.64 -4.29 4.67
C TRP A 271 -35.48 -3.51 5.71
N PRO A 272 -35.19 -3.63 7.03
CA PRO A 272 -36.03 -3.05 8.07
C PRO A 272 -35.90 -1.52 8.21
N GLY A 273 -34.98 -0.91 7.50
CA GLY A 273 -34.57 0.48 7.68
C GLY A 273 -33.36 0.60 8.61
N GLY A 274 -32.74 1.79 8.61
CA GLY A 274 -31.53 2.07 9.41
C GLY A 274 -30.29 2.24 8.56
N ASN A 275 -29.13 2.27 9.21
CA ASN A 275 -27.86 2.42 8.52
C ASN A 275 -27.43 1.09 7.87
N MET A 276 -27.11 1.15 6.59
CA MET A 276 -26.54 0.02 5.84
C MET A 276 -25.06 0.29 5.57
N ALA A 277 -24.21 -0.57 6.08
CA ALA A 277 -22.79 -0.58 5.72
C ALA A 277 -22.59 -1.43 4.47
N ILE A 278 -21.90 -0.87 3.50
CA ILE A 278 -21.66 -1.49 2.20
C ILE A 278 -20.16 -1.55 1.93
N LYS A 279 -19.67 -2.74 1.58
CA LYS A 279 -18.32 -2.97 1.06
C LYS A 279 -18.45 -3.39 -0.40
N VAL A 280 -17.73 -2.74 -1.29
CA VAL A 280 -17.59 -3.12 -2.70
C VAL A 280 -16.15 -3.47 -2.96
N ASP A 281 -15.90 -4.68 -3.45
CA ASP A 281 -14.57 -5.17 -3.79
C ASP A 281 -14.47 -5.32 -5.32
N MET A 282 -13.68 -4.44 -5.95
CA MET A 282 -13.38 -4.42 -7.38
C MET A 282 -11.90 -4.70 -7.66
N SER A 283 -11.17 -5.26 -6.70
CA SER A 283 -9.74 -5.55 -6.84
C SER A 283 -9.45 -6.59 -7.92
N ASP A 284 -10.34 -7.57 -8.08
CA ASP A 284 -10.32 -8.54 -9.19
C ASP A 284 -11.50 -8.26 -10.14
N PRO A 285 -11.25 -7.75 -11.36
CA PRO A 285 -12.33 -7.42 -12.30
C PRO A 285 -13.15 -8.64 -12.77
N ASN A 286 -12.65 -9.87 -12.58
CA ASN A 286 -13.37 -11.09 -12.91
C ASN A 286 -14.21 -11.63 -11.74
N ASN A 287 -13.99 -11.12 -10.53
CA ASN A 287 -14.63 -11.61 -9.31
C ASN A 287 -15.02 -10.47 -8.37
N MET A 288 -15.66 -9.44 -8.91
CA MET A 288 -16.15 -8.30 -8.13
C MET A 288 -17.30 -8.70 -7.21
N THR A 289 -17.34 -8.14 -6.00
CA THR A 289 -18.37 -8.46 -5.01
C THR A 289 -18.89 -7.23 -4.27
N VAL A 290 -20.13 -7.36 -3.75
CA VAL A 290 -20.76 -6.41 -2.83
C VAL A 290 -21.17 -7.14 -1.57
N THR A 291 -20.88 -6.56 -0.41
CA THR A 291 -21.36 -7.07 0.89
C THR A 291 -22.11 -5.97 1.60
N CYS A 292 -23.36 -6.25 2.00
CA CYS A 292 -24.22 -5.31 2.72
C CYS A 292 -24.48 -5.84 4.13
N THR A 293 -24.38 -5.00 5.16
CA THR A 293 -24.67 -5.34 6.56
C THR A 293 -25.45 -4.22 7.23
N ALA A 294 -26.22 -4.55 8.26
CA ALA A 294 -26.72 -3.51 9.16
C ALA A 294 -25.54 -2.90 9.93
N ALA A 295 -25.52 -1.57 10.02
CA ALA A 295 -24.58 -0.83 10.84
C ALA A 295 -25.28 -0.30 12.11
N GLU A 296 -24.59 -0.37 13.24
CA GLU A 296 -25.07 0.18 14.52
C GLU A 296 -25.09 1.71 14.52
#